data_a9f817b3b72cdbf3061c66f496a514ee
#
_entry.id   a9f817b3b72cdbf3061c66f496a514ee
#
_cell.length_a   1.000
_cell.length_b   1.000
_cell.length_c   1.000
_cell.angle_alpha   90.00
_cell.angle_beta   90.00
_cell.angle_gamma   90.00
#
_symmetry.space_group_name_H-M   'P 1'
#
loop_
_entity.id
_entity.type
_entity.pdbx_description
1 polymer ?
#
loop_
_entity_poly.entity_id
_entity_poly.type
_entity_poly.pdbx_seq_one_letter_code
_entity_poly.pdbx_strand_id
1 'polypeptide(L)'
;MQNALLQGILQGDSIKKLAGRFQDVAGMNHTAAIRNARTAFTGAQNGGRQAAYEEAYQMGIDVVKHWTATKDLRTRDSHRALDGEEVPFNMAYSNGLMYPGDPSGIPAEVYNCRCTQRTALPAELAQPRMIRVKNLETGRNEVVEDMTYYEWLATQRGRI
;
A
#
# COMPACT_ATOMS: atom_id res chain seq x y z
N MET A 1 7.37 8.02 19.40
CA MET A 1 7.09 7.80 17.97
C MET A 1 5.61 7.59 17.68
N GLN A 2 4.88 6.76 18.44
CA GLN A 2 3.44 6.53 18.20
C GLN A 2 2.61 7.83 18.18
N ASN A 3 2.79 8.71 19.17
CA ASN A 3 2.09 10.00 19.22
C ASN A 3 2.41 10.91 18.02
N ALA A 4 3.68 10.92 17.58
CA ALA A 4 4.07 11.69 16.39
C ALA A 4 3.45 11.14 15.10
N LEU A 5 3.32 9.81 14.98
CA LEU A 5 2.61 9.16 13.89
C LEU A 5 1.12 9.51 13.90
N LEU A 6 0.47 9.33 15.06
CA LEU A 6 -0.96 9.63 15.22
C LEU A 6 -1.27 11.08 14.88
N GLN A 7 -0.51 12.03 15.44
CA GLN A 7 -0.67 13.45 15.14
C GLN A 7 -0.47 13.75 13.65
N GLY A 8 0.55 13.14 13.03
CA GLY A 8 0.81 13.33 11.61
C GLY A 8 -0.32 12.81 10.73
N ILE A 9 -0.91 11.66 11.07
CA ILE A 9 -2.08 11.10 10.36
C ILE A 9 -3.30 12.01 10.52
N LEU A 10 -3.62 12.42 11.74
CA LEU A 10 -4.77 13.27 12.04
C LEU A 10 -4.67 14.65 11.36
N GLN A 11 -3.47 15.18 11.19
CA GLN A 11 -3.21 16.46 10.53
C GLN A 11 -3.06 16.35 9.02
N GLY A 12 -3.12 15.14 8.44
CA GLY A 12 -2.90 14.90 7.02
C GLY A 12 -1.47 15.21 6.57
N ASP A 13 -0.48 15.00 7.44
CA ASP A 13 0.92 15.29 7.15
C ASP A 13 1.45 14.44 5.98
N SER A 14 2.24 15.05 5.13
CA SER A 14 2.99 14.31 4.11
C SER A 14 4.06 13.42 4.78
N ILE A 15 4.50 12.36 4.07
CA ILE A 15 5.60 11.49 4.54
C ILE A 15 6.84 12.31 4.92
N LYS A 16 7.15 13.36 4.17
CA LYS A 16 8.30 14.25 4.46
C LYS A 16 8.12 14.99 5.78
N LYS A 17 6.92 15.50 6.06
CA LYS A 17 6.63 16.21 7.30
C LYS A 17 6.59 15.26 8.49
N LEU A 18 6.02 14.07 8.33
CA LEU A 18 6.05 13.02 9.34
C LEU A 18 7.49 12.56 9.66
N ALA A 19 8.35 12.45 8.64
CA ALA A 19 9.77 12.15 8.85
C ALA A 19 10.47 13.22 9.69
N GLY A 20 10.16 14.51 9.45
CA GLY A 20 10.64 15.60 10.32
C GLY A 20 10.27 15.37 11.79
N ARG A 21 9.00 15.07 12.08
CA ARG A 21 8.55 14.73 13.45
C ARG A 21 9.34 13.55 14.04
N PHE A 22 9.67 12.53 13.23
CA PHE A 22 10.45 11.39 13.71
C PHE A 22 11.91 11.75 13.98
N GLN A 23 12.49 12.67 13.21
CA GLN A 23 13.83 13.21 13.49
C GLN A 23 13.84 13.95 14.82
N ASP A 24 12.86 14.81 15.06
CA ASP A 24 12.76 15.62 16.27
C ASP A 24 12.57 14.74 17.53
N VAL A 25 11.76 13.68 17.43
CA VAL A 25 11.43 12.84 18.60
C VAL A 25 12.48 11.76 18.87
N ALA A 26 13.15 11.23 17.84
CA ALA A 26 14.00 10.04 17.97
C ALA A 26 15.46 10.26 17.52
N GLY A 27 15.84 11.48 17.14
CA GLY A 27 17.21 11.79 16.70
C GLY A 27 17.68 11.04 15.46
N MET A 28 16.75 10.61 14.60
CA MET A 28 17.07 9.80 13.42
C MET A 28 17.73 10.65 12.32
N ASN A 29 18.64 10.04 11.56
CA ASN A 29 19.07 10.66 10.31
C ASN A 29 17.89 10.71 9.30
N HIS A 30 17.99 11.63 8.34
CA HIS A 30 16.88 11.90 7.39
C HIS A 30 16.42 10.64 6.61
N THR A 31 17.36 9.82 6.13
CA THR A 31 17.04 8.61 5.36
C THR A 31 16.28 7.58 6.19
N ALA A 32 16.72 7.35 7.44
CA ALA A 32 16.03 6.47 8.37
C ALA A 32 14.64 7.01 8.73
N ALA A 33 14.52 8.31 8.96
CA ALA A 33 13.26 8.96 9.28
C ALA A 33 12.23 8.82 8.13
N ILE A 34 12.63 9.06 6.88
CA ILE A 34 11.76 8.87 5.68
C ILE A 34 11.32 7.41 5.55
N ARG A 35 12.26 6.46 5.72
CA ARG A 35 11.93 5.03 5.66
C ARG A 35 10.91 4.66 6.73
N ASN A 36 11.16 5.06 7.97
CA ASN A 36 10.31 4.71 9.11
C ASN A 36 8.95 5.39 9.01
N ALA A 37 8.89 6.66 8.58
CA ALA A 37 7.64 7.38 8.37
C ALA A 37 6.78 6.70 7.30
N ARG A 38 7.37 6.31 6.16
CA ARG A 38 6.66 5.60 5.10
C ARG A 38 6.16 4.23 5.57
N THR A 39 7.01 3.45 6.22
CA THR A 39 6.66 2.12 6.74
C THR A 39 5.50 2.21 7.74
N ALA A 40 5.63 3.10 8.73
CA ALA A 40 4.61 3.28 9.76
C ALA A 40 3.28 3.80 9.17
N PHE A 41 3.33 4.75 8.24
CA PHE A 41 2.14 5.31 7.59
C PHE A 41 1.41 4.25 6.75
N THR A 42 2.14 3.48 5.93
CA THR A 42 1.56 2.40 5.13
C THR A 42 0.94 1.32 6.01
N GLY A 43 1.64 0.89 7.05
CA GLY A 43 1.13 -0.08 8.02
C GLY A 43 -0.13 0.42 8.73
N ALA A 44 -0.14 1.66 9.20
CA ALA A 44 -1.29 2.24 9.89
C ALA A 44 -2.53 2.35 8.98
N GLN A 45 -2.36 2.79 7.73
CA GLN A 45 -3.47 2.89 6.78
C GLN A 45 -4.05 1.52 6.42
N ASN A 46 -3.20 0.54 6.10
CA ASN A 46 -3.69 -0.78 5.72
C ASN A 46 -4.18 -1.58 6.93
N GLY A 47 -3.57 -1.41 8.11
CA GLY A 47 -4.08 -1.96 9.35
C GLY A 47 -5.45 -1.43 9.73
N GLY A 48 -5.69 -0.13 9.54
CA GLY A 48 -7.02 0.47 9.70
C GLY A 48 -8.07 -0.11 8.74
N ARG A 49 -7.70 -0.37 7.46
CA ARG A 49 -8.58 -1.06 6.53
C ARG A 49 -8.86 -2.50 6.96
N GLN A 50 -7.84 -3.21 7.44
CA GLN A 50 -7.99 -4.57 7.95
C GLN A 50 -8.98 -4.63 9.12
N ALA A 51 -8.89 -3.68 10.05
CA ALA A 51 -9.85 -3.56 11.16
C ALA A 51 -11.28 -3.28 10.67
N ALA A 52 -11.45 -2.41 9.67
CA ALA A 52 -12.75 -2.15 9.07
C ALA A 52 -13.34 -3.39 8.35
N TYR A 53 -12.50 -4.23 7.75
CA TYR A 53 -12.94 -5.49 7.15
C TYR A 53 -13.40 -6.50 8.21
N GLU A 54 -12.71 -6.54 9.35
CA GLU A 54 -13.16 -7.32 10.52
C GLU A 54 -14.52 -6.87 11.02
N GLU A 55 -14.73 -5.56 11.17
CA GLU A 55 -16.04 -5.02 11.57
C GLU A 55 -17.15 -5.37 10.57
N ALA A 56 -16.87 -5.25 9.26
CA ALA A 56 -17.82 -5.64 8.22
C ALA A 56 -18.19 -7.13 8.30
N TYR A 57 -17.20 -7.98 8.52
CA TYR A 57 -17.43 -9.41 8.69
C TYR A 57 -18.28 -9.74 9.93
N GLN A 58 -18.06 -9.06 11.05
CA GLN A 58 -18.87 -9.20 12.25
C GLN A 58 -20.35 -8.78 12.02
N MET A 59 -20.61 -7.93 11.04
CA MET A 59 -21.94 -7.56 10.58
C MET A 59 -22.53 -8.54 9.55
N GLY A 60 -21.85 -9.66 9.25
CA GLY A 60 -22.30 -10.68 8.31
C GLY A 60 -21.98 -10.40 6.84
N ILE A 61 -21.03 -9.48 6.56
CA ILE A 61 -20.58 -9.16 5.21
C ILE A 61 -19.29 -9.91 4.92
N ASP A 62 -19.35 -10.86 3.99
CA ASP A 62 -18.15 -11.55 3.52
C ASP A 62 -17.25 -10.57 2.74
N VAL A 63 -16.02 -10.40 3.24
CA VAL A 63 -15.05 -9.49 2.66
C VAL A 63 -13.91 -10.28 2.03
N VAL A 64 -13.69 -10.03 0.73
CA VAL A 64 -12.49 -10.43 0.02
C VAL A 64 -11.60 -9.21 -0.14
N LYS A 65 -10.34 -9.33 0.24
CA LYS A 65 -9.34 -8.27 0.09
C LYS A 65 -8.44 -8.54 -1.09
N HIS A 66 -8.05 -7.46 -1.76
CA HIS A 66 -7.25 -7.46 -2.97
C HIS A 66 -5.96 -6.67 -2.74
N TRP A 67 -4.80 -7.25 -3.06
CA TRP A 67 -3.52 -6.54 -3.01
C TRP A 67 -3.38 -5.60 -4.20
N THR A 68 -3.01 -4.37 -3.95
CA THR A 68 -2.74 -3.37 -4.99
C THR A 68 -1.30 -2.86 -4.86
N ALA A 69 -0.43 -3.29 -5.77
CA ALA A 69 0.95 -2.84 -5.79
C ALA A 69 1.09 -1.44 -6.41
N THR A 70 2.06 -0.67 -5.93
CA THR A 70 2.42 0.60 -6.58
C THR A 70 3.05 0.32 -7.94
N LYS A 71 2.51 0.90 -9.02
CA LYS A 71 2.99 0.74 -10.40
C LYS A 71 4.18 1.69 -10.64
N ASP A 72 5.37 1.28 -10.21
CA ASP A 72 6.66 1.92 -10.54
C ASP A 72 7.81 0.91 -10.45
N LEU A 73 8.99 1.26 -10.96
CA LEU A 73 10.16 0.37 -10.99
C LEU A 73 10.78 0.11 -9.61
N ARG A 74 10.36 0.82 -8.55
CA ARG A 74 10.86 0.63 -7.18
C ARG A 74 10.06 -0.38 -6.39
N THR A 75 8.95 -0.87 -6.92
CA THR A 75 8.17 -1.95 -6.31
C THR A 75 8.96 -3.23 -6.43
N ARG A 76 9.16 -3.94 -5.32
CA ARG A 76 9.94 -5.18 -5.25
C ARG A 76 9.22 -6.32 -5.97
N ASP A 77 9.98 -7.31 -6.44
CA ASP A 77 9.43 -8.39 -7.28
C ASP A 77 8.37 -9.22 -6.55
N SER A 78 8.57 -9.53 -5.25
CA SER A 78 7.56 -10.20 -4.43
C SER A 78 6.22 -9.45 -4.43
N HIS A 79 6.24 -8.11 -4.31
CA HIS A 79 5.02 -7.31 -4.31
C HIS A 79 4.41 -7.10 -5.71
N ARG A 80 5.22 -7.18 -6.76
CA ARG A 80 4.71 -7.19 -8.15
C ARG A 80 3.91 -8.45 -8.44
N ALA A 81 4.40 -9.59 -7.92
CA ALA A 81 3.73 -10.88 -8.07
C ALA A 81 2.41 -10.96 -7.30
N LEU A 82 2.30 -10.24 -6.18
CA LEU A 82 1.08 -10.15 -5.37
C LEU A 82 -0.01 -9.25 -5.98
N ASP A 83 0.34 -8.41 -6.95
CA ASP A 83 -0.60 -7.42 -7.46
C ASP A 83 -1.80 -8.11 -8.13
N GLY A 84 -2.99 -7.84 -7.63
CA GLY A 84 -4.19 -8.53 -8.06
C GLY A 84 -4.55 -9.77 -7.24
N GLU A 85 -3.71 -10.22 -6.31
CA GLU A 85 -4.04 -11.36 -5.45
C GLU A 85 -5.24 -11.04 -4.54
N GLU A 86 -6.21 -11.95 -4.55
CA GLU A 86 -7.43 -11.87 -3.76
C GLU A 86 -7.49 -13.00 -2.75
N VAL A 87 -7.75 -12.65 -1.50
CA VAL A 87 -7.90 -13.61 -0.41
C VAL A 87 -9.03 -13.16 0.54
N PRO A 88 -9.70 -14.07 1.26
CA PRO A 88 -10.59 -13.72 2.36
C PRO A 88 -9.89 -12.79 3.35
N PHE A 89 -10.62 -11.85 3.96
CA PHE A 89 -10.02 -10.82 4.82
C PHE A 89 -9.18 -11.40 5.97
N ASN A 90 -9.55 -12.57 6.50
CA ASN A 90 -8.90 -13.26 7.61
C ASN A 90 -7.75 -14.19 7.18
N MET A 91 -7.44 -14.27 5.91
CA MET A 91 -6.31 -15.05 5.37
C MET A 91 -5.13 -14.15 5.04
N ALA A 92 -3.91 -14.66 5.23
CA ALA A 92 -2.71 -13.98 4.77
C ALA A 92 -2.59 -14.07 3.22
N TYR A 93 -1.97 -13.06 2.62
CA TYR A 93 -1.51 -13.14 1.24
C TYR A 93 -0.38 -14.17 1.08
N SER A 94 -0.05 -14.55 -0.14
CA SER A 94 0.94 -15.60 -0.43
C SER A 94 2.36 -15.29 0.10
N ASN A 95 2.66 -14.03 0.40
CA ASN A 95 3.90 -13.63 1.08
C ASN A 95 3.82 -13.66 2.63
N GLY A 96 2.74 -14.18 3.19
CA GLY A 96 2.54 -14.33 4.64
C GLY A 96 2.05 -13.07 5.37
N LEU A 97 1.85 -11.94 4.70
CA LEU A 97 1.35 -10.71 5.31
C LEU A 97 -0.18 -10.67 5.35
N MET A 98 -0.74 -10.20 6.45
CA MET A 98 -2.19 -9.94 6.52
C MET A 98 -2.60 -8.71 5.70
N TYR A 99 -1.70 -7.74 5.54
CA TYR A 99 -1.92 -6.53 4.74
C TYR A 99 -0.57 -5.88 4.37
N PRO A 100 -0.53 -5.01 3.35
CA PRO A 100 0.70 -4.31 2.99
C PRO A 100 1.23 -3.45 4.15
N GLY A 101 2.47 -3.72 4.57
CA GLY A 101 3.08 -3.02 5.70
C GLY A 101 2.71 -3.59 7.08
N ASP A 102 2.20 -4.82 7.11
CA ASP A 102 1.94 -5.57 8.34
C ASP A 102 3.21 -5.66 9.19
N PRO A 103 3.22 -5.13 10.44
CA PRO A 103 4.41 -5.11 11.28
C PRO A 103 4.86 -6.50 11.75
N SER A 104 4.03 -7.54 11.62
CA SER A 104 4.39 -8.91 11.94
C SER A 104 5.29 -9.56 10.87
N GLY A 105 5.34 -8.95 9.69
CA GLY A 105 6.12 -9.45 8.57
C GLY A 105 7.63 -9.21 8.69
N ILE A 106 8.40 -9.93 7.87
CA ILE A 106 9.85 -9.75 7.82
C ILE A 106 10.21 -8.36 7.25
N PRO A 107 11.30 -7.73 7.71
CA PRO A 107 11.70 -6.39 7.27
C PRO A 107 11.81 -6.22 5.75
N ALA A 108 12.23 -7.27 5.04
CA ALA A 108 12.36 -7.27 3.58
C ALA A 108 11.00 -7.04 2.87
N GLU A 109 9.89 -7.48 3.45
CA GLU A 109 8.54 -7.31 2.88
C GLU A 109 7.86 -6.02 3.37
N VAL A 110 8.25 -5.52 4.56
CA VAL A 110 7.53 -4.44 5.25
C VAL A 110 8.16 -3.07 4.98
N TYR A 111 9.49 -2.94 5.08
CA TYR A 111 10.14 -1.62 5.00
C TYR A 111 9.98 -0.96 3.63
N ASN A 112 9.65 0.35 3.66
CA ASN A 112 9.39 1.18 2.46
C ASN A 112 8.25 0.66 1.57
N CYS A 113 7.40 -0.23 2.06
CA CYS A 113 6.22 -0.66 1.32
C CYS A 113 5.34 0.56 0.99
N ARG A 114 4.76 0.58 -0.23
CA ARG A 114 3.84 1.62 -0.72
C ARG A 114 2.59 1.01 -1.32
N CYS A 115 2.46 -0.31 -1.20
CA CYS A 115 1.29 -1.04 -1.64
C CYS A 115 0.10 -0.75 -0.72
N THR A 116 -1.07 -1.01 -1.21
CA THR A 116 -2.31 -0.89 -0.45
C THR A 116 -3.17 -2.14 -0.65
N GLN A 117 -4.16 -2.32 0.19
CA GLN A 117 -5.22 -3.30 -0.07
C GLN A 117 -6.55 -2.58 -0.26
N ARG A 118 -7.47 -3.24 -0.96
CA ARG A 118 -8.86 -2.82 -1.14
C ARG A 118 -9.79 -4.02 -1.02
N THR A 119 -11.08 -3.79 -0.92
CA THR A 119 -12.07 -4.86 -1.10
C THR A 119 -12.13 -5.25 -2.58
N ALA A 120 -12.21 -6.54 -2.87
CA ALA A 120 -12.67 -7.05 -4.14
C ALA A 120 -14.21 -6.99 -4.15
N LEU A 121 -14.78 -6.48 -5.23
CA LEU A 121 -16.22 -6.47 -5.43
C LEU A 121 -16.60 -7.57 -6.43
N PRO A 122 -17.76 -8.23 -6.29
CA PRO A 122 -18.28 -9.10 -7.32
C PRO A 122 -18.30 -8.39 -8.68
N ALA A 123 -18.01 -9.12 -9.77
CA ALA A 123 -17.89 -8.54 -11.12
C ALA A 123 -19.13 -7.72 -11.52
N GLU A 124 -20.33 -8.13 -11.08
CA GLU A 124 -21.59 -7.46 -11.36
C GLU A 124 -21.71 -6.06 -10.68
N LEU A 125 -20.94 -5.82 -9.61
CA LEU A 125 -20.90 -4.56 -8.88
C LEU A 125 -19.64 -3.75 -9.20
N ALA A 126 -18.70 -4.33 -9.94
CA ALA A 126 -17.45 -3.69 -10.27
C ALA A 126 -17.70 -2.55 -11.29
N GLN A 127 -17.45 -1.31 -10.87
CA GLN A 127 -17.41 -0.17 -11.78
C GLN A 127 -15.99 -0.05 -12.37
N PRO A 128 -15.83 0.47 -13.61
CA PRO A 128 -14.52 0.78 -14.17
C PRO A 128 -13.73 1.64 -13.17
N ARG A 129 -12.61 1.13 -12.73
CA ARG A 129 -11.79 1.78 -11.71
C ARG A 129 -10.60 2.46 -12.35
N MET A 130 -10.35 3.68 -11.93
CA MET A 130 -9.17 4.43 -12.35
C MET A 130 -8.10 4.37 -11.28
N ILE A 131 -6.86 4.09 -11.68
CA ILE A 131 -5.70 4.06 -10.79
C ILE A 131 -4.64 5.05 -11.25
N ARG A 132 -3.81 5.49 -10.31
CA ARG A 132 -2.67 6.35 -10.62
C ARG A 132 -1.42 5.50 -10.78
N VAL A 133 -0.79 5.59 -11.94
CA VAL A 133 0.43 4.87 -12.29
C VAL A 133 1.56 5.83 -12.64
N LYS A 134 2.79 5.32 -12.65
CA LYS A 134 3.96 6.05 -13.14
C LYS A 134 4.08 5.85 -14.66
N ASN A 135 4.15 6.92 -15.42
CA ASN A 135 4.58 6.90 -16.81
C ASN A 135 6.11 6.96 -16.83
N LEU A 136 6.76 5.95 -17.39
CA LEU A 136 8.23 5.82 -17.36
C LEU A 136 8.93 6.73 -18.35
N GLU A 137 8.27 7.07 -19.46
CA GLU A 137 8.80 7.98 -20.48
C GLU A 137 8.85 9.42 -19.95
N THR A 138 7.74 9.92 -19.42
CA THR A 138 7.62 11.30 -18.96
C THR A 138 8.07 11.52 -17.52
N GLY A 139 8.21 10.44 -16.74
CA GLY A 139 8.49 10.49 -15.30
C GLY A 139 7.34 11.06 -14.46
N ARG A 140 6.16 11.30 -15.03
CA ARG A 140 4.99 11.85 -14.36
C ARG A 140 4.00 10.75 -13.96
N ASN A 141 3.05 11.08 -13.10
CA ASN A 141 1.93 10.20 -12.80
C ASN A 141 0.81 10.45 -13.81
N GLU A 142 0.19 9.37 -14.28
CA GLU A 142 -1.02 9.40 -15.11
C GLU A 142 -2.13 8.57 -14.46
N VAL A 143 -3.36 8.84 -14.84
CA VAL A 143 -4.53 8.11 -14.36
C VAL A 143 -4.99 7.23 -15.52
N VAL A 144 -5.07 5.93 -15.27
CA VAL A 144 -5.42 4.91 -16.25
C VAL A 144 -6.48 3.98 -15.66
N GLU A 145 -7.12 3.19 -16.49
CA GLU A 145 -7.98 2.10 -16.02
C GLU A 145 -7.20 1.08 -15.20
N ASP A 146 -7.85 0.47 -14.20
CA ASP A 146 -7.20 -0.48 -13.29
C ASP A 146 -6.62 -1.66 -14.06
N MET A 147 -5.40 -1.97 -13.77
CA MET A 147 -4.63 -3.03 -14.40
C MET A 147 -3.60 -3.60 -13.42
N THR A 148 -3.18 -4.83 -13.65
CA THR A 148 -2.11 -5.46 -12.88
C THR A 148 -0.75 -4.79 -13.12
N TYR A 149 0.21 -5.05 -12.24
CA TYR A 149 1.57 -4.52 -12.39
C TYR A 149 2.22 -4.94 -13.72
N TYR A 150 2.01 -6.18 -14.14
CA TYR A 150 2.60 -6.70 -15.37
C TYR A 150 1.94 -6.14 -16.63
N GLU A 151 0.62 -5.92 -16.61
CA GLU A 151 -0.09 -5.22 -17.69
C GLU A 151 0.42 -3.78 -17.81
N TRP A 152 0.51 -3.05 -16.68
CA TRP A 152 1.12 -1.73 -16.66
C TRP A 152 2.54 -1.74 -17.23
N LEU A 153 3.39 -2.68 -16.80
CA LEU A 153 4.77 -2.77 -17.30
C LEU A 153 4.82 -3.02 -18.81
N ALA A 154 3.91 -3.84 -19.34
CA ALA A 154 3.79 -4.09 -20.78
C ALA A 154 3.44 -2.80 -21.56
N THR A 155 2.55 -1.96 -21.02
CA THR A 155 2.22 -0.66 -21.66
C THR A 155 3.43 0.29 -21.70
N GLN A 156 4.36 0.18 -20.73
CA GLN A 156 5.56 1.02 -20.69
C GLN A 156 6.63 0.54 -21.69
N ARG A 157 6.76 -0.77 -21.93
CA ARG A 157 7.76 -1.33 -22.86
C ARG A 157 7.54 -0.93 -24.33
N GLY A 158 6.34 -0.60 -24.70
CA GLY A 158 6.03 -0.06 -26.05
C GLY A 158 6.27 1.45 -26.19
N ARG A 159 6.67 2.13 -25.08
CA ARG A 159 6.91 3.59 -25.03
C ARG A 159 8.39 3.98 -24.77
N ILE A 160 9.26 2.96 -24.60
CA ILE A 160 10.72 3.15 -24.38
C ILE A 160 11.49 2.84 -25.64
#